data_9d04f07994890c5b52a4cd39f796a85b
#
_entry.id   9d04f07994890c5b52a4cd39f796a85b
#
_cell.length_a   1.000
_cell.length_b   1.000
_cell.length_c   1.000
_cell.angle_alpha   90.00
_cell.angle_beta   90.00
_cell.angle_gamma   90.00
#
_symmetry.space_group_name_H-M   'P 1'
#
loop_
_entity.id
_entity.type
_entity.pdbx_description
1 polymer ?
#
loop_
_entity_poly.entity_id
_entity_poly.type
_entity_poly.pdbx_seq_one_letter_code
_entity_poly.pdbx_strand_id
1 'polypeptide(L)'
;MSIMTASERASQIWGVLGLAARNRQILTYEMVGRLIGVPARGLGHLLEPIQSYCLTNGLPPLTILVVQEATGLPGPGFSAANAGEYARKQLDVFAFDWMEHGAPTPEALGRAASERPSRGSSAE
;
A
#
# COMPACT_ATOMS: atom_id res chain seq x y z
N MET A 1 -0.98 -28.29 -1.18
CA MET A 1 -1.44 -26.92 -1.16
C MET A 1 -0.32 -26.00 -0.76
N SER A 2 -0.09 -24.97 -1.52
CA SER A 2 1.00 -24.07 -1.21
C SER A 2 0.52 -22.96 -0.29
N ILE A 3 1.43 -22.49 0.55
CA ILE A 3 1.17 -21.37 1.45
C ILE A 3 1.73 -20.13 0.79
N MET A 4 0.92 -19.11 0.66
CA MET A 4 1.37 -17.89 0.03
C MET A 4 2.33 -17.13 0.95
N THR A 5 3.40 -16.64 0.37
CA THR A 5 4.35 -15.82 1.10
C THR A 5 3.81 -14.41 1.28
N ALA A 6 4.45 -13.64 2.15
CA ALA A 6 4.09 -12.24 2.35
C ALA A 6 4.23 -11.44 1.05
N SER A 7 5.26 -11.73 0.26
CA SER A 7 5.45 -11.05 -1.01
C SER A 7 4.36 -11.38 -2.01
N GLU A 8 3.91 -12.63 -2.02
CA GLU A 8 2.81 -13.02 -2.89
C GLU A 8 1.51 -12.36 -2.47
N ARG A 9 1.27 -12.26 -1.15
CA ARG A 9 0.11 -11.52 -0.65
C ARG A 9 0.19 -10.05 -1.02
N ALA A 10 1.37 -9.47 -0.91
CA ALA A 10 1.56 -8.07 -1.30
C ALA A 10 1.25 -7.89 -2.79
N SER A 11 1.62 -8.85 -3.62
CA SER A 11 1.32 -8.79 -5.04
C SER A 11 -0.18 -8.79 -5.29
N GLN A 12 -0.92 -9.61 -4.55
CA GLN A 12 -2.38 -9.60 -4.65
C GLN A 12 -2.95 -8.25 -4.25
N ILE A 13 -2.42 -7.69 -3.17
CA ILE A 13 -2.91 -6.39 -2.70
C ILE A 13 -2.61 -5.31 -3.73
N TRP A 14 -1.45 -5.37 -4.37
CA TRP A 14 -1.13 -4.39 -5.43
C TRP A 14 -2.22 -4.37 -6.48
N GLY A 15 -2.64 -5.54 -6.95
CA GLY A 15 -3.69 -5.61 -7.95
C GLY A 15 -5.00 -5.01 -7.48
N VAL A 16 -5.37 -5.31 -6.24
CA VAL A 16 -6.58 -4.74 -5.66
C VAL A 16 -6.51 -3.22 -5.59
N LEU A 17 -5.38 -2.71 -5.11
CA LEU A 17 -5.22 -1.26 -4.95
C LEU A 17 -5.11 -0.54 -6.29
N GLY A 18 -4.46 -1.16 -7.26
CA GLY A 18 -4.39 -0.57 -8.59
C GLY A 18 -5.76 -0.41 -9.22
N LEU A 19 -6.60 -1.42 -9.06
CA LEU A 19 -7.96 -1.33 -9.55
C LEU A 19 -8.76 -0.28 -8.78
N ALA A 20 -8.58 -0.25 -7.46
CA ALA A 20 -9.27 0.75 -6.65
C ALA A 20 -8.86 2.16 -7.05
N ALA A 21 -7.57 2.37 -7.32
CA ALA A 21 -7.08 3.67 -7.76
C ALA A 21 -7.74 4.08 -9.08
N ARG A 22 -7.84 3.14 -10.01
CA ARG A 22 -8.47 3.42 -11.30
C ARG A 22 -9.92 3.84 -11.12
N ASN A 23 -10.59 3.23 -10.15
CA ASN A 23 -12.00 3.52 -9.88
C ASN A 23 -12.16 4.66 -8.88
N ARG A 24 -11.08 5.29 -8.46
CA ARG A 24 -11.09 6.38 -7.48
C ARG A 24 -11.76 5.94 -6.19
N GLN A 25 -11.37 4.76 -5.69
CA GLN A 25 -11.94 4.17 -4.51
C GLN A 25 -10.93 4.11 -3.37
N ILE A 26 -11.44 4.28 -2.16
CA ILE A 26 -10.70 4.09 -0.93
C ILE A 26 -11.23 2.82 -0.28
N LEU A 27 -10.35 2.01 0.29
CA LEU A 27 -10.72 0.75 0.91
C LEU A 27 -10.30 0.77 2.36
N THR A 28 -11.08 0.09 3.21
CA THR A 28 -10.66 -0.08 4.60
C THR A 28 -9.76 -1.29 4.72
N TYR A 29 -9.01 -1.35 5.82
CA TYR A 29 -8.21 -2.53 6.12
C TYR A 29 -9.07 -3.78 6.11
N GLU A 30 -10.27 -3.69 6.68
CA GLU A 30 -11.18 -4.83 6.72
C GLU A 30 -11.59 -5.29 5.33
N MET A 31 -11.88 -4.35 4.45
CA MET A 31 -12.27 -4.70 3.08
C MET A 31 -11.15 -5.41 2.34
N VAL A 32 -9.93 -4.88 2.42
CA VAL A 32 -8.81 -5.49 1.74
C VAL A 32 -8.54 -6.87 2.34
N GLY A 33 -8.59 -6.98 3.65
CA GLY A 33 -8.38 -8.26 4.32
C GLY A 33 -9.37 -9.31 3.85
N ARG A 34 -10.64 -8.93 3.73
CA ARG A 34 -11.65 -9.86 3.25
C ARG A 34 -11.40 -10.30 1.81
N LEU A 35 -10.94 -9.37 0.99
CA LEU A 35 -10.70 -9.70 -0.42
C LEU A 35 -9.58 -10.70 -0.60
N ILE A 36 -8.57 -10.65 0.22
CA ILE A 36 -7.42 -11.55 0.07
C ILE A 36 -7.37 -12.64 1.13
N GLY A 37 -8.32 -12.66 2.07
CA GLY A 37 -8.40 -13.73 3.05
C GLY A 37 -7.41 -13.60 4.20
N VAL A 38 -7.13 -12.38 4.63
CA VAL A 38 -6.15 -12.10 5.70
C VAL A 38 -6.83 -11.22 6.75
N PRO A 39 -6.59 -11.47 8.05
CA PRO A 39 -7.15 -10.58 9.07
C PRO A 39 -6.64 -9.15 8.90
N ALA A 40 -7.51 -8.19 9.20
CA ALA A 40 -7.16 -6.78 9.03
C ALA A 40 -5.90 -6.41 9.82
N ARG A 41 -5.73 -6.98 11.01
CA ARG A 41 -4.60 -6.62 11.86
C ARG A 41 -3.25 -7.06 11.28
N GLY A 42 -3.26 -7.99 10.34
CA GLY A 42 -2.03 -8.44 9.70
C GLY A 42 -1.70 -7.68 8.43
N LEU A 43 -2.60 -6.81 8.01
CA LEU A 43 -2.49 -6.21 6.70
C LEU A 43 -1.39 -5.16 6.61
N GLY A 44 -1.17 -4.41 7.69
CA GLY A 44 -0.14 -3.39 7.65
C GLY A 44 1.22 -3.94 7.28
N HIS A 45 1.54 -5.11 7.81
CA HIS A 45 2.79 -5.78 7.49
C HIS A 45 2.89 -6.12 6.00
N LEU A 46 1.76 -6.47 5.39
CA LEU A 46 1.74 -6.83 3.98
C LEU A 46 1.74 -5.62 3.07
N LEU A 47 1.41 -4.46 3.57
CA LEU A 47 1.48 -3.22 2.79
C LEU A 47 2.89 -2.66 2.70
N GLU A 48 3.77 -3.04 3.61
CA GLU A 48 5.12 -2.48 3.65
C GLU A 48 5.91 -2.73 2.37
N PRO A 49 5.89 -3.92 1.78
CA PRO A 49 6.60 -4.10 0.51
C PRO A 49 6.11 -3.17 -0.59
N ILE A 50 4.80 -2.93 -0.64
CA ILE A 50 4.25 -2.01 -1.63
C ILE A 50 4.72 -0.60 -1.37
N GLN A 51 4.67 -0.18 -0.11
CA GLN A 51 5.12 1.15 0.27
C GLN A 51 6.59 1.35 -0.08
N SER A 52 7.42 0.36 0.23
CA SER A 52 8.84 0.43 -0.06
C SER A 52 9.11 0.49 -1.56
N TYR A 53 8.38 -0.30 -2.33
CA TYR A 53 8.54 -0.32 -3.77
C TYR A 53 8.17 1.03 -4.38
N CYS A 54 7.05 1.60 -3.96
CA CYS A 54 6.65 2.91 -4.46
C CYS A 54 7.67 3.97 -4.12
N LEU A 55 8.16 3.95 -2.88
CA LEU A 55 9.13 4.93 -2.44
C LEU A 55 10.44 4.81 -3.23
N THR A 56 10.92 3.59 -3.39
CA THR A 56 12.19 3.36 -4.09
C THR A 56 12.12 3.75 -5.56
N ASN A 57 10.96 3.58 -6.17
CA ASN A 57 10.80 3.82 -7.60
C ASN A 57 10.14 5.16 -7.92
N GLY A 58 9.98 6.02 -6.92
CA GLY A 58 9.43 7.35 -7.15
C GLY A 58 7.98 7.35 -7.59
N LEU A 59 7.21 6.35 -7.17
CA LEU A 59 5.81 6.25 -7.54
C LEU A 59 4.93 6.88 -6.46
N PRO A 60 3.71 7.31 -6.83
CA PRO A 60 2.78 7.76 -5.81
C PRO A 60 2.53 6.66 -4.78
N PRO A 61 2.21 7.02 -3.52
CA PRO A 61 2.08 6.02 -2.46
C PRO A 61 0.76 5.26 -2.54
N LEU A 62 0.76 4.16 -3.26
CA LEU A 62 -0.44 3.39 -3.55
C LEU A 62 -1.16 2.93 -2.27
N THR A 63 -0.42 2.65 -1.20
CA THR A 63 -1.01 2.15 0.03
C THR A 63 -1.85 3.20 0.76
N ILE A 64 -1.78 4.46 0.33
CA ILE A 64 -2.58 5.51 0.96
C ILE A 64 -4.08 5.28 0.77
N LEU A 65 -4.46 4.42 -0.15
CA LEU A 65 -5.86 4.09 -0.39
C LEU A 65 -6.46 3.21 0.69
N VAL A 66 -5.63 2.57 1.53
CA VAL A 66 -6.11 1.70 2.59
C VAL A 66 -6.18 2.50 3.88
N VAL A 67 -7.39 2.65 4.40
CA VAL A 67 -7.63 3.52 5.55
C VAL A 67 -8.23 2.73 6.70
N GLN A 68 -8.08 3.28 7.90
CA GLN A 68 -8.71 2.74 9.08
C GLN A 68 -10.17 3.14 9.10
N GLU A 69 -11.04 2.19 9.39
CA GLU A 69 -12.46 2.46 9.39
C GLU A 69 -12.82 3.55 10.41
N ALA A 70 -12.16 3.54 11.55
CA ALA A 70 -12.50 4.47 12.61
C ALA A 70 -12.17 5.93 12.28
N THR A 71 -11.10 6.15 11.52
CA THR A 71 -10.63 7.51 11.25
C THR A 71 -10.79 7.94 9.80
N GLY A 72 -10.91 7.01 8.89
CA GLY A 72 -10.92 7.33 7.46
C GLY A 72 -9.57 7.76 6.94
N LEU A 73 -8.51 7.58 7.71
CA LEU A 73 -7.16 7.96 7.34
C LEU A 73 -6.28 6.71 7.25
N PRO A 74 -5.18 6.79 6.50
CA PRO A 74 -4.23 5.67 6.47
C PRO A 74 -3.71 5.35 7.85
N GLY A 75 -2.82 4.38 7.96
CA GLY A 75 -2.39 3.87 9.24
C GLY A 75 -1.81 4.90 10.19
N PRO A 76 -1.25 4.44 11.30
CA PRO A 76 -0.69 5.35 12.31
C PRO A 76 0.33 6.29 11.68
N GLY A 77 0.37 7.50 12.14
CA GLY A 77 1.25 8.52 11.60
C GLY A 77 0.52 9.57 10.80
N PHE A 78 -0.68 9.28 10.35
CA PHE A 78 -1.49 10.31 9.71
C PHE A 78 -2.39 10.95 10.75
N SER A 79 -2.54 12.26 10.66
CA SER A 79 -3.31 13.03 11.59
C SER A 79 -4.04 14.14 10.84
N ALA A 80 -4.85 14.90 11.58
CA ALA A 80 -5.52 16.04 10.98
C ALA A 80 -4.52 17.04 10.40
N ALA A 81 -3.34 17.13 10.99
CA ALA A 81 -2.32 18.04 10.49
C ALA A 81 -1.78 17.64 9.13
N ASN A 82 -1.92 16.37 8.77
CA ASN A 82 -1.45 15.86 7.48
C ASN A 82 -2.54 15.82 6.42
N ALA A 83 -3.75 16.30 6.73
CA ALA A 83 -4.91 16.07 5.86
C ALA A 83 -4.72 16.65 4.46
N GLY A 84 -4.13 17.84 4.37
CA GLY A 84 -3.91 18.47 3.06
C GLY A 84 -2.93 17.68 2.21
N GLU A 85 -1.87 17.21 2.82
CA GLU A 85 -0.89 16.42 2.11
C GLU A 85 -1.47 15.06 1.70
N TYR A 86 -2.27 14.48 2.59
CA TYR A 86 -2.94 13.22 2.27
C TYR A 86 -3.84 13.38 1.04
N ALA A 87 -4.62 14.46 0.99
CA ALA A 87 -5.52 14.70 -0.13
C ALA A 87 -4.74 14.83 -1.45
N ARG A 88 -3.61 15.54 -1.40
CA ARG A 88 -2.79 15.72 -2.58
C ARG A 88 -2.22 14.40 -3.06
N LYS A 89 -1.69 13.61 -2.14
CA LYS A 89 -1.13 12.32 -2.50
C LYS A 89 -2.20 11.35 -3.00
N GLN A 90 -3.40 11.45 -2.46
CA GLN A 90 -4.51 10.63 -2.93
C GLN A 90 -4.83 10.95 -4.39
N LEU A 91 -4.84 12.25 -4.73
CA LEU A 91 -5.06 12.63 -6.12
C LEU A 91 -3.95 12.13 -7.04
N ASP A 92 -2.71 12.16 -6.57
CA ASP A 92 -1.60 11.63 -7.35
C ASP A 92 -1.78 10.14 -7.62
N VAL A 93 -2.24 9.40 -6.60
CA VAL A 93 -2.48 7.96 -6.74
C VAL A 93 -3.60 7.71 -7.75
N PHE A 94 -4.67 8.48 -7.67
CA PHE A 94 -5.78 8.30 -8.61
C PHE A 94 -5.39 8.67 -10.04
N ALA A 95 -4.49 9.62 -10.22
CA ALA A 95 -4.11 10.08 -11.55
C ALA A 95 -3.06 9.18 -12.22
N PHE A 96 -2.33 8.40 -11.44
CA PHE A 96 -1.28 7.56 -11.98
C PHE A 96 -1.88 6.36 -12.69
N ASP A 97 -1.29 5.98 -13.82
CA ASP A 97 -1.79 4.84 -14.59
C ASP A 97 -1.13 3.56 -14.10
N TRP A 98 -1.74 2.96 -13.08
CA TRP A 98 -1.20 1.76 -12.46
C TRP A 98 -1.27 0.55 -13.39
N MET A 99 -2.25 0.52 -14.30
CA MET A 99 -2.38 -0.58 -15.25
C MET A 99 -1.24 -0.54 -16.27
N GLU A 100 -0.90 0.65 -16.73
CA GLU A 100 0.21 0.80 -17.66
C GLU A 100 1.52 0.41 -17.02
N HIS A 101 1.72 0.82 -15.77
CA HIS A 101 2.93 0.48 -15.04
C HIS A 101 3.05 -1.04 -14.85
N GLY A 102 1.93 -1.69 -14.61
CA GLY A 102 1.93 -3.12 -14.33
C GLY A 102 2.31 -3.43 -12.89
N ALA A 103 2.00 -4.63 -12.46
CA ALA A 103 2.29 -5.06 -11.10
C ALA A 103 3.74 -5.56 -11.01
N PRO A 104 4.47 -5.19 -9.97
CA PRO A 104 5.80 -5.78 -9.75
C PRO A 104 5.64 -7.24 -9.36
N THR A 105 6.69 -8.01 -9.60
CA THR A 105 6.68 -9.42 -9.21
C THR A 105 6.78 -9.51 -7.68
N PRO A 106 6.36 -10.64 -7.10
CA PRO A 106 6.57 -10.84 -5.67
C PRO A 106 8.04 -10.70 -5.27
N GLU A 107 8.95 -11.16 -6.13
CA GLU A 107 10.38 -11.03 -5.86
C GLU A 107 10.80 -9.57 -5.79
N ALA A 108 10.30 -8.74 -6.69
CA ALA A 108 10.63 -7.31 -6.68
C ALA A 108 10.10 -6.65 -5.43
N LEU A 109 8.89 -7.02 -5.00
CA LEU A 109 8.32 -6.47 -3.77
C LEU A 109 9.13 -6.90 -2.56
N GLY A 110 9.55 -8.16 -2.53
CA GLY A 110 10.37 -8.64 -1.43
C GLY A 110 11.72 -7.94 -1.35
N ARG A 111 12.33 -7.69 -2.51
CA ARG A 111 13.60 -6.97 -2.54
C ARG A 111 13.42 -5.54 -2.04
N ALA A 112 12.36 -4.87 -2.47
CA ALA A 112 12.11 -3.50 -2.05
C ALA A 112 11.94 -3.43 -0.54
N ALA A 113 11.26 -4.40 0.05
CA ALA A 113 11.07 -4.42 1.50
C ALA A 113 12.38 -4.58 2.24
N SER A 114 13.25 -5.47 1.75
CA SER A 114 14.50 -5.75 2.44
C SER A 114 15.54 -4.67 2.22
N GLU A 115 15.46 -3.94 1.11
CA GLU A 115 16.43 -2.88 0.81
C GLU A 115 16.01 -1.54 1.36
N ARG A 116 14.80 -1.44 1.86
CA ARG A 116 14.30 -0.18 2.39
C ARG A 116 15.09 0.20 3.65
N PRO A 117 15.53 1.45 3.74
CA PRO A 117 16.17 1.89 4.99
C PRO A 117 15.19 1.76 6.14
N SER A 118 15.69 1.31 7.28
CA SER A 118 14.83 1.19 8.45
C SER A 118 14.38 2.57 8.90
N ARG A 119 13.26 2.61 9.60
CA ARG A 119 12.76 3.88 10.10
C ARG A 119 13.76 4.55 11.01
N GLY A 120 14.41 3.75 11.85
CA GLY A 120 15.39 4.30 12.76
C GLY A 120 16.56 4.90 12.01
N SER A 121 17.08 4.20 11.01
CA SER A 121 18.23 4.70 10.28
C SER A 121 17.85 5.88 9.41
N SER A 122 16.64 5.87 8.85
CA SER A 122 16.24 6.96 7.99
C SER A 122 15.92 8.23 8.76
N ALA A 123 15.72 8.10 10.05
CA ALA A 123 15.43 9.26 10.87
C ALA A 123 16.68 10.05 11.21
N GLU A 124 17.82 9.51 10.97
CA GLU A 124 19.06 10.20 11.27
C GLU A 124 19.28 11.41 10.42
#